data_f4273da0dd953e291fea5cc8b29fc215
#
_entry.id   f4273da0dd953e291fea5cc8b29fc215
#
_cell.length_a   1.000
_cell.length_b   1.000
_cell.length_c   1.000
_cell.angle_alpha   90.00
_cell.angle_beta   90.00
_cell.angle_gamma   90.00
#
_symmetry.space_group_name_H-M   'P 1'
#
loop_
_entity.id
_entity.type
_entity.pdbx_description
1 polymer ?
#
loop_
_entity_poly.entity_id
_entity_poly.type
_entity_poly.pdbx_seq_one_letter_code
_entity_poly.pdbx_strand_id
1 'polypeptide(L)'
;MFKRKSQIKKQDLLNILDDSSAKIEKHPEISGLKVISGKNFFPISWIQKLNYCEYQLYLEHFKKFRVRPTQAMITGSKEHHRLESEFKEDAEPASFEEMLELSETTQIYSREFPVMSIDYGIHGVIDEIQMGPKGYHIIDDKPGTTVYSSNAFQVLAYCLAFKYMVKDDKPLFAGLRERGTDNIYWSIPFDEQAESEIVAVVDRMHKLLNKEIDFNSTDNPNKCSKCRFNFLCDRRKSN
;
A
#
# COMPACT_ATOMS: atom_id res chain seq x y z
N MET A 1 15.52 -24.46 7.66
CA MET A 1 15.95 -23.06 7.68
C MET A 1 15.05 -22.35 8.67
N PHE A 2 15.57 -21.85 9.79
CA PHE A 2 14.75 -21.17 10.80
C PHE A 2 14.24 -19.85 10.20
N LYS A 3 12.91 -19.66 10.20
CA LYS A 3 12.26 -18.41 9.81
C LYS A 3 12.30 -17.51 11.04
N ARG A 4 13.03 -16.40 10.99
CA ARG A 4 13.02 -15.41 12.06
C ARG A 4 11.90 -14.42 11.81
N LYS A 5 10.98 -14.29 12.74
CA LYS A 5 9.92 -13.28 12.73
C LYS A 5 10.41 -12.06 13.50
N SER A 6 10.36 -10.89 12.88
CA SER A 6 10.73 -9.62 13.50
C SER A 6 9.63 -8.59 13.28
N GLN A 7 9.34 -7.81 14.32
CA GLN A 7 8.34 -6.74 14.27
C GLN A 7 9.02 -5.39 14.39
N ILE A 8 8.78 -4.51 13.41
CA ILE A 8 9.35 -3.16 13.43
C ILE A 8 8.77 -2.34 14.59
N LYS A 9 9.62 -1.58 15.28
CA LYS A 9 9.21 -0.65 16.33
C LYS A 9 8.51 0.55 15.72
N LYS A 10 7.33 0.93 16.25
CA LYS A 10 6.54 2.06 15.71
C LYS A 10 7.27 3.42 15.71
N GLN A 11 8.28 3.59 16.55
CA GLN A 11 9.09 4.82 16.63
C GLN A 11 10.03 5.00 15.43
N ASP A 12 10.40 3.91 14.75
CA ASP A 12 11.37 3.96 13.66
C ASP A 12 10.82 4.62 12.39
N LEU A 13 9.49 4.70 12.22
CA LEU A 13 8.86 5.41 11.10
C LEU A 13 9.20 6.91 11.04
N LEU A 14 9.36 7.55 12.18
CA LEU A 14 9.74 8.98 12.25
C LEU A 14 11.23 9.16 11.99
N ASN A 15 12.04 8.14 12.31
CA ASN A 15 13.48 8.14 12.08
C ASN A 15 13.83 7.87 10.59
N ILE A 16 12.93 7.23 9.83
CA ILE A 16 13.05 7.06 8.38
C ILE A 16 12.93 8.40 7.64
N LEU A 17 12.27 9.38 8.24
CA LEU A 17 12.38 10.78 7.83
C LEU A 17 13.72 11.28 8.39
N ASP A 18 14.76 11.31 7.60
CA ASP A 18 16.11 11.84 7.92
C ASP A 18 16.10 13.30 8.42
N ASP A 19 14.93 13.89 8.49
CA ASP A 19 14.66 15.25 8.95
C ASP A 19 13.74 15.21 10.17
N SER A 20 14.34 15.20 11.36
CA SER A 20 13.63 15.33 12.65
C SER A 20 12.81 16.62 12.76
N SER A 21 12.93 17.54 11.80
CA SER A 21 12.20 18.80 11.68
C SER A 21 10.98 18.71 10.73
N ALA A 22 10.79 17.60 10.03
CA ALA A 22 9.70 17.45 9.06
C ALA A 22 8.32 17.52 9.72
N LYS A 23 7.64 18.64 9.54
CA LYS A 23 6.29 18.84 10.07
C LYS A 23 5.28 18.06 9.25
N ILE A 24 4.62 17.10 9.88
CA ILE A 24 3.52 16.33 9.27
C ILE A 24 2.20 17.03 9.55
N GLU A 25 1.54 17.51 8.53
CA GLU A 25 0.26 18.18 8.61
C GLU A 25 -0.84 17.39 7.87
N LYS A 26 -2.10 17.64 8.24
CA LYS A 26 -3.25 17.17 7.46
C LYS A 26 -3.53 18.17 6.35
N HIS A 27 -3.81 17.68 5.14
CA HIS A 27 -4.23 18.56 4.05
C HIS A 27 -5.56 19.23 4.40
N PRO A 28 -5.70 20.57 4.23
CA PRO A 28 -6.87 21.32 4.69
C PRO A 28 -8.17 20.91 3.97
N GLU A 29 -8.09 20.58 2.70
CA GLU A 29 -9.27 20.29 1.86
C GLU A 29 -9.52 18.80 1.65
N ILE A 30 -8.44 18.00 1.51
CA ILE A 30 -8.51 16.59 1.09
C ILE A 30 -8.42 15.69 2.34
N SER A 31 -9.52 15.01 2.65
CA SER A 31 -9.58 14.13 3.83
C SER A 31 -8.65 12.93 3.69
N GLY A 32 -7.77 12.72 4.69
CA GLY A 32 -6.84 11.60 4.72
C GLY A 32 -5.52 11.79 3.99
N LEU A 33 -5.34 12.94 3.32
CA LEU A 33 -4.07 13.33 2.71
C LEU A 33 -3.18 13.99 3.78
N LYS A 34 -1.89 13.64 3.78
CA LYS A 34 -0.87 14.29 4.59
C LYS A 34 -0.08 15.28 3.75
N VAL A 35 0.48 16.29 4.41
CA VAL A 35 1.45 17.22 3.81
C VAL A 35 2.71 17.13 4.65
N ILE A 36 3.84 16.86 4.03
CA ILE A 36 5.15 16.77 4.67
C ILE A 36 6.09 17.70 3.93
N SER A 37 6.64 18.69 4.61
CA SER A 37 7.52 19.71 4.01
C SER A 37 6.93 20.34 2.73
N GLY A 38 5.63 20.62 2.74
CA GLY A 38 4.91 21.23 1.63
C GLY A 38 4.52 20.29 0.45
N LYS A 39 4.88 19.02 0.51
CA LYS A 39 4.51 18.01 -0.50
C LYS A 39 3.33 17.17 -0.04
N ASN A 40 2.47 16.78 -0.97
CA ASN A 40 1.36 15.88 -0.74
C ASN A 40 1.84 14.43 -0.59
N PHE A 41 1.41 13.75 0.49
CA PHE A 41 1.69 12.34 0.76
C PHE A 41 0.37 11.57 0.87
N PHE A 42 0.09 10.71 -0.09
CA PHE A 42 -1.13 9.91 -0.09
C PHE A 42 -0.89 8.46 0.34
N PRO A 43 -1.88 7.81 0.97
CA PRO A 43 -1.79 6.40 1.31
C PRO A 43 -1.74 5.51 0.07
N ILE A 44 -0.81 4.56 0.02
CA ILE A 44 -0.67 3.58 -1.08
C ILE A 44 -2.00 2.82 -1.34
N SER A 45 -2.81 2.60 -0.31
CA SER A 45 -4.14 1.99 -0.46
C SER A 45 -5.09 2.76 -1.39
N TRP A 46 -4.81 4.05 -1.68
CA TRP A 46 -5.59 4.82 -2.66
C TRP A 46 -5.32 4.39 -4.10
N ILE A 47 -4.17 3.80 -4.39
CA ILE A 47 -3.84 3.23 -5.71
C ILE A 47 -4.86 2.16 -6.12
N GLN A 48 -5.27 1.30 -5.18
CA GLN A 48 -6.30 0.31 -5.46
C GLN A 48 -7.63 0.97 -5.86
N LYS A 49 -8.03 2.04 -5.15
CA LYS A 49 -9.26 2.79 -5.46
C LYS A 49 -9.14 3.52 -6.79
N LEU A 50 -7.98 4.13 -7.08
CA LEU A 50 -7.71 4.80 -8.35
C LEU A 50 -7.96 3.86 -9.53
N ASN A 51 -7.38 2.66 -9.49
CA ASN A 51 -7.50 1.67 -10.57
C ASN A 51 -8.88 1.00 -10.63
N TYR A 52 -9.65 1.03 -9.55
CA TYR A 52 -11.04 0.58 -9.58
C TYR A 52 -11.94 1.63 -10.24
N CYS A 53 -11.91 2.87 -9.75
CA CYS A 53 -12.63 4.03 -10.26
C CYS A 53 -12.12 5.31 -9.57
N GLU A 54 -11.46 6.21 -10.30
CA GLU A 54 -10.91 7.45 -9.73
C GLU A 54 -11.98 8.30 -9.04
N TYR A 55 -13.19 8.31 -9.57
CA TYR A 55 -14.28 9.09 -9.02
C TYR A 55 -14.69 8.65 -7.59
N GLN A 56 -14.39 7.41 -7.18
CA GLN A 56 -14.52 7.00 -5.77
C GLN A 56 -13.65 7.84 -4.83
N LEU A 57 -12.40 8.12 -5.22
CA LEU A 57 -11.50 8.95 -4.43
C LEU A 57 -12.04 10.38 -4.29
N TYR A 58 -12.57 10.93 -5.39
CA TYR A 58 -13.20 12.24 -5.37
C TYR A 58 -14.37 12.29 -4.40
N LEU A 59 -15.31 11.34 -4.47
CA LEU A 59 -16.46 11.28 -3.58
C LEU A 59 -16.05 11.11 -2.11
N GLU A 60 -15.08 10.27 -1.84
CA GLU A 60 -14.64 9.96 -0.47
C GLU A 60 -13.82 11.09 0.15
N HIS A 61 -12.85 11.63 -0.58
CA HIS A 61 -11.82 12.50 0.00
C HIS A 61 -12.03 13.99 -0.29
N PHE A 62 -12.62 14.35 -1.42
CA PHE A 62 -12.92 15.73 -1.80
C PHE A 62 -14.35 16.13 -1.42
N LYS A 63 -15.35 15.33 -1.80
CA LYS A 63 -16.76 15.53 -1.37
C LYS A 63 -17.02 15.11 0.06
N LYS A 64 -16.07 14.34 0.66
CA LYS A 64 -16.14 13.86 2.06
C LYS A 64 -17.40 13.02 2.35
N PHE A 65 -17.91 12.32 1.31
CA PHE A 65 -19.04 11.42 1.49
C PHE A 65 -18.63 10.24 2.39
N ARG A 66 -19.51 9.93 3.36
CA ARG A 66 -19.31 8.83 4.30
C ARG A 66 -20.34 7.74 4.03
N VAL A 67 -19.85 6.56 3.72
CA VAL A 67 -20.68 5.35 3.53
C VAL A 67 -20.20 4.25 4.45
N ARG A 68 -21.13 3.41 4.90
CA ARG A 68 -20.78 2.30 5.78
C ARG A 68 -19.84 1.32 5.06
N PRO A 69 -18.89 0.70 5.78
CA PRO A 69 -18.08 -0.38 5.22
C PRO A 69 -18.97 -1.52 4.75
N THR A 70 -18.59 -2.17 3.67
CA THR A 70 -19.25 -3.41 3.23
C THR A 70 -18.93 -4.56 4.18
N GLN A 71 -19.76 -5.62 4.19
CA GLN A 71 -19.49 -6.82 4.99
C GLN A 71 -18.12 -7.43 4.65
N ALA A 72 -17.76 -7.45 3.36
CA ALA A 72 -16.44 -7.93 2.91
C ALA A 72 -15.27 -7.11 3.50
N MET A 73 -15.42 -5.78 3.61
CA MET A 73 -14.39 -4.93 4.24
C MET A 73 -14.27 -5.21 5.73
N ILE A 74 -15.41 -5.40 6.44
CA ILE A 74 -15.42 -5.71 7.88
C ILE A 74 -14.75 -7.06 8.14
N THR A 75 -15.12 -8.09 7.37
CA THR A 75 -14.52 -9.43 7.48
C THR A 75 -13.04 -9.40 7.16
N GLY A 76 -12.65 -8.68 6.09
CA GLY A 76 -11.26 -8.51 5.70
C GLY A 76 -10.41 -7.86 6.80
N SER A 77 -10.92 -6.81 7.44
CA SER A 77 -10.22 -6.13 8.54
C SER A 77 -10.05 -7.03 9.76
N LYS A 78 -11.08 -7.80 10.13
CA LYS A 78 -10.99 -8.75 11.28
C LYS A 78 -9.92 -9.83 11.03
N GLU A 79 -9.91 -10.40 9.84
CA GLU A 79 -8.93 -11.44 9.49
C GLU A 79 -7.51 -10.89 9.45
N HIS A 80 -7.33 -9.68 8.95
CA HIS A 80 -6.04 -9.00 8.96
C HIS A 80 -5.51 -8.81 10.40
N HIS A 81 -6.36 -8.32 11.31
CA HIS A 81 -5.99 -8.18 12.72
C HIS A 81 -5.68 -9.53 13.39
N ARG A 82 -6.40 -10.60 13.04
CA ARG A 82 -6.12 -11.94 13.56
C ARG A 82 -4.72 -12.39 13.15
N LEU A 83 -4.40 -12.33 11.86
CA LEU A 83 -3.08 -12.72 11.33
C LEU A 83 -1.94 -11.88 11.92
N GLU A 84 -2.17 -10.59 12.12
CA GLU A 84 -1.22 -9.69 12.79
C GLU A 84 -0.98 -10.13 14.25
N SER A 85 -2.03 -10.42 14.99
CA SER A 85 -1.93 -10.82 16.39
C SER A 85 -1.17 -12.14 16.54
N GLU A 86 -1.51 -13.15 15.73
CA GLU A 86 -0.82 -14.44 15.72
C GLU A 86 0.68 -14.29 15.34
N PHE A 87 0.99 -13.40 14.41
CA PHE A 87 2.38 -13.14 14.05
C PHE A 87 3.17 -12.53 15.21
N LYS A 88 2.57 -11.58 15.93
CA LYS A 88 3.22 -10.86 17.04
C LYS A 88 3.54 -11.74 18.24
N GLU A 89 2.81 -12.85 18.44
CA GLU A 89 3.09 -13.78 19.54
C GLU A 89 4.49 -14.37 19.49
N ASP A 90 5.01 -14.59 18.26
CA ASP A 90 6.34 -15.20 18.04
C ASP A 90 7.38 -14.19 17.49
N ALA A 91 7.01 -12.93 17.28
CA ALA A 91 7.89 -11.96 16.65
C ALA A 91 8.73 -11.20 17.67
N GLU A 92 10.03 -11.07 17.41
CA GLU A 92 10.95 -10.28 18.21
C GLU A 92 10.93 -8.81 17.74
N PRO A 93 10.87 -7.81 18.65
CA PRO A 93 11.01 -6.41 18.25
C PRO A 93 12.40 -6.13 17.68
N ALA A 94 12.45 -5.47 16.52
CA ALA A 94 13.69 -5.06 15.89
C ALA A 94 13.55 -3.67 15.26
N SER A 95 14.66 -2.92 15.16
CA SER A 95 14.69 -1.70 14.35
C SER A 95 14.77 -2.04 12.86
N PHE A 96 14.57 -1.04 11.99
CA PHE A 96 14.70 -1.23 10.55
C PHE A 96 16.13 -1.62 10.17
N GLU A 97 17.12 -0.94 10.77
CA GLU A 97 18.55 -1.19 10.57
C GLU A 97 18.94 -2.60 11.01
N GLU A 98 18.49 -3.03 12.20
CA GLU A 98 18.72 -4.39 12.71
C GLU A 98 18.12 -5.45 11.75
N MET A 99 16.96 -5.18 11.19
CA MET A 99 16.33 -6.10 10.22
C MET A 99 17.12 -6.16 8.91
N LEU A 100 17.61 -5.04 8.40
CA LEU A 100 18.47 -5.00 7.21
C LEU A 100 19.77 -5.77 7.43
N GLU A 101 20.49 -5.51 8.52
CA GLU A 101 21.73 -6.23 8.86
C GLU A 101 21.50 -7.74 8.97
N LEU A 102 20.47 -8.16 9.69
CA LEU A 102 20.14 -9.59 9.82
C LEU A 102 19.76 -10.22 8.49
N SER A 103 19.16 -9.46 7.58
CA SER A 103 18.75 -9.95 6.27
C SER A 103 19.94 -10.31 5.36
N GLU A 104 21.14 -9.86 5.67
CA GLU A 104 22.36 -10.22 4.93
C GLU A 104 22.70 -11.73 5.03
N THR A 105 22.32 -12.34 6.12
CA THR A 105 22.68 -13.75 6.41
C THR A 105 21.47 -14.65 6.71
N THR A 106 20.34 -14.07 7.05
CA THR A 106 19.18 -14.81 7.56
C THR A 106 17.90 -14.35 6.88
N GLN A 107 16.97 -15.27 6.65
CA GLN A 107 15.64 -14.93 6.15
C GLN A 107 14.78 -14.34 7.28
N ILE A 108 14.38 -13.10 7.15
CA ILE A 108 13.54 -12.35 8.08
C ILE A 108 12.13 -12.21 7.50
N TYR A 109 11.13 -12.33 8.35
CA TYR A 109 9.72 -12.09 8.04
C TYR A 109 9.19 -10.99 8.95
N SER A 110 8.51 -9.99 8.39
CA SER A 110 7.82 -8.96 9.17
C SER A 110 6.44 -8.70 8.59
N ARG A 111 5.47 -8.43 9.47
CA ARG A 111 4.10 -8.05 9.09
C ARG A 111 3.81 -6.63 9.54
N GLU A 112 2.78 -6.03 8.90
CA GLU A 112 2.40 -4.64 9.16
C GLU A 112 3.62 -3.70 9.08
N PHE A 113 4.43 -3.93 8.05
CA PHE A 113 5.67 -3.20 7.87
C PHE A 113 5.40 -1.82 7.27
N PRO A 114 5.67 -0.73 8.01
CA PRO A 114 5.44 0.61 7.52
C PRO A 114 6.45 0.99 6.45
N VAL A 115 5.99 1.68 5.42
CA VAL A 115 6.83 2.11 4.30
C VAL A 115 6.44 3.50 3.83
N MET A 116 7.46 4.27 3.38
CA MET A 116 7.26 5.61 2.83
C MET A 116 8.33 5.93 1.80
N SER A 117 7.95 6.69 0.77
CA SER A 117 8.89 7.35 -0.13
C SER A 117 8.66 8.85 -0.14
N ILE A 118 9.70 9.61 0.22
CA ILE A 118 9.69 11.09 0.17
C ILE A 118 9.69 11.55 -1.29
N ASP A 119 10.44 10.86 -2.14
CA ASP A 119 10.59 11.21 -3.56
C ASP A 119 9.24 11.16 -4.28
N TYR A 120 8.46 10.12 -4.00
CA TYR A 120 7.16 9.88 -4.63
C TYR A 120 5.95 10.36 -3.84
N GLY A 121 6.12 10.87 -2.61
CA GLY A 121 5.00 11.35 -1.79
C GLY A 121 3.97 10.28 -1.47
N ILE A 122 4.40 9.07 -1.18
CA ILE A 122 3.55 7.92 -0.86
C ILE A 122 3.92 7.27 0.46
N HIS A 123 2.93 6.73 1.17
CA HIS A 123 3.17 6.00 2.41
C HIS A 123 2.15 4.88 2.59
N GLY A 124 2.51 3.86 3.35
CA GLY A 124 1.60 2.77 3.64
C GLY A 124 2.12 1.76 4.65
N VAL A 125 1.43 0.64 4.72
CA VAL A 125 1.79 -0.50 5.56
C VAL A 125 1.70 -1.75 4.69
N ILE A 126 2.82 -2.46 4.58
CA ILE A 126 2.93 -3.72 3.84
C ILE A 126 2.39 -4.83 4.72
N ASP A 127 1.51 -5.69 4.17
CA ASP A 127 0.93 -6.81 4.91
C ASP A 127 2.00 -7.78 5.41
N GLU A 128 2.94 -8.16 4.54
CA GLU A 128 4.12 -8.94 4.90
C GLU A 128 5.30 -8.59 4.01
N ILE A 129 6.49 -8.49 4.60
CA ILE A 129 7.75 -8.41 3.90
C ILE A 129 8.65 -9.58 4.29
N GLN A 130 9.29 -10.17 3.30
CA GLN A 130 10.32 -11.20 3.47
C GLN A 130 11.65 -10.60 3.00
N MET A 131 12.62 -10.54 3.91
CA MET A 131 13.92 -9.94 3.68
C MET A 131 15.00 -11.00 3.84
N GLY A 132 15.92 -11.12 2.89
CA GLY A 132 16.96 -12.13 2.96
C GLY A 132 18.17 -11.85 2.09
N PRO A 133 19.21 -12.74 2.13
CA PRO A 133 20.44 -12.54 1.38
C PRO A 133 20.25 -12.48 -0.15
N LYS A 134 19.15 -13.05 -0.65
CA LYS A 134 18.84 -13.11 -2.08
C LYS A 134 17.92 -12.00 -2.57
N GLY A 135 17.47 -11.12 -1.68
CA GLY A 135 16.55 -10.02 -2.00
C GLY A 135 15.35 -9.94 -1.08
N TYR A 136 14.38 -9.17 -1.53
CA TYR A 136 13.19 -8.80 -0.79
C TYR A 136 11.93 -9.25 -1.53
N HIS A 137 10.92 -9.69 -0.78
CA HIS A 137 9.61 -10.02 -1.34
C HIS A 137 8.53 -9.28 -0.56
N ILE A 138 7.83 -8.37 -1.22
CA ILE A 138 6.72 -7.61 -0.67
C ILE A 138 5.43 -8.31 -1.04
N ILE A 139 4.63 -8.66 -0.03
CA ILE A 139 3.44 -9.49 -0.18
C ILE A 139 2.23 -8.73 0.35
N ASP A 140 1.17 -8.70 -0.45
CA ASP A 140 -0.12 -8.11 -0.12
C ASP A 140 -1.19 -9.22 -0.08
N ASP A 141 -1.88 -9.36 1.07
CA ASP A 141 -2.82 -10.45 1.35
C ASP A 141 -4.23 -10.12 0.80
N LYS A 142 -4.76 -10.95 -0.09
CA LYS A 142 -6.07 -10.75 -0.72
C LYS A 142 -7.05 -11.90 -0.41
N PRO A 143 -8.35 -11.63 -0.37
CA PRO A 143 -9.36 -12.64 0.02
C PRO A 143 -9.63 -13.70 -1.05
N GLY A 144 -8.84 -13.80 -2.10
CA GLY A 144 -8.98 -14.76 -3.19
C GLY A 144 -7.77 -14.75 -4.08
N THR A 145 -7.81 -15.55 -5.16
CA THR A 145 -6.66 -15.81 -6.03
C THR A 145 -6.76 -15.13 -7.41
N THR A 146 -7.74 -14.25 -7.61
CA THR A 146 -7.86 -13.50 -8.87
C THR A 146 -6.93 -12.29 -8.87
N VAL A 147 -6.08 -12.21 -9.91
CA VAL A 147 -5.21 -11.07 -10.13
C VAL A 147 -6.00 -9.91 -10.72
N TYR A 148 -6.31 -8.92 -9.89
CA TYR A 148 -6.87 -7.65 -10.34
C TYR A 148 -5.74 -6.63 -10.51
N SER A 149 -5.76 -5.85 -11.58
CA SER A 149 -4.77 -4.79 -11.81
C SER A 149 -4.68 -3.80 -10.63
N SER A 150 -5.80 -3.50 -9.98
CA SER A 150 -5.85 -2.66 -8.80
C SER A 150 -5.03 -3.20 -7.62
N ASN A 151 -4.98 -4.53 -7.44
CA ASN A 151 -4.18 -5.18 -6.41
C ASN A 151 -2.70 -5.22 -6.82
N ALA A 152 -2.42 -5.55 -8.08
CA ALA A 152 -1.07 -5.57 -8.60
C ALA A 152 -0.40 -4.18 -8.48
N PHE A 153 -1.07 -3.10 -8.89
CA PHE A 153 -0.53 -1.74 -8.74
C PHE A 153 -0.38 -1.33 -7.27
N GLN A 154 -1.21 -1.80 -6.37
CA GLN A 154 -1.03 -1.51 -4.94
C GLN A 154 0.28 -2.13 -4.42
N VAL A 155 0.55 -3.40 -4.70
CA VAL A 155 1.79 -4.04 -4.22
C VAL A 155 3.02 -3.48 -4.93
N LEU A 156 2.93 -3.11 -6.22
CA LEU A 156 4.00 -2.40 -6.92
C LEU A 156 4.32 -1.03 -6.28
N ALA A 157 3.30 -0.31 -5.80
CA ALA A 157 3.52 0.95 -5.08
C ALA A 157 4.20 0.74 -3.72
N TYR A 158 3.94 -0.38 -3.04
CA TYR A 158 4.71 -0.77 -1.86
C TYR A 158 6.17 -1.08 -2.22
N CYS A 159 6.42 -1.78 -3.32
CA CYS A 159 7.79 -2.02 -3.82
C CYS A 159 8.50 -0.71 -4.15
N LEU A 160 7.84 0.22 -4.84
CA LEU A 160 8.39 1.54 -5.13
C LEU A 160 8.79 2.27 -3.84
N ALA A 161 7.88 2.34 -2.87
CA ALA A 161 8.17 3.01 -1.60
C ALA A 161 9.33 2.34 -0.84
N PHE A 162 9.37 1.01 -0.79
CA PHE A 162 10.40 0.24 -0.11
C PHE A 162 11.78 0.41 -0.79
N LYS A 163 11.85 0.33 -2.11
CA LYS A 163 13.09 0.52 -2.88
C LYS A 163 13.77 1.85 -2.54
N TYR A 164 12.99 2.93 -2.53
CA TYR A 164 13.52 4.27 -2.24
C TYR A 164 13.73 4.55 -0.74
N MET A 165 13.19 3.71 0.13
CA MET A 165 13.47 3.73 1.56
C MET A 165 14.75 2.98 1.91
N VAL A 166 14.96 1.78 1.33
CA VAL A 166 16.10 0.92 1.66
C VAL A 166 17.39 1.33 0.95
N LYS A 167 17.28 1.84 -0.29
CA LYS A 167 18.40 2.32 -1.12
C LYS A 167 19.49 1.26 -1.32
N ASP A 168 19.06 0.05 -1.63
CA ASP A 168 19.93 -1.11 -1.82
C ASP A 168 19.60 -1.75 -3.19
N ASP A 169 20.54 -2.46 -3.79
CA ASP A 169 20.45 -3.03 -5.14
C ASP A 169 19.99 -4.49 -5.16
N LYS A 170 19.58 -5.04 -4.02
CA LYS A 170 19.07 -6.42 -3.96
C LYS A 170 17.81 -6.60 -4.79
N PRO A 171 17.62 -7.77 -5.40
CA PRO A 171 16.39 -8.09 -6.12
C PRO A 171 15.16 -7.88 -5.25
N LEU A 172 14.16 -7.21 -5.80
CA LEU A 172 12.88 -6.93 -5.14
C LEU A 172 11.76 -7.58 -5.94
N PHE A 173 10.84 -8.24 -5.25
CA PHE A 173 9.69 -8.92 -5.85
C PHE A 173 8.39 -8.41 -5.25
N ALA A 174 7.39 -8.24 -6.11
CA ALA A 174 6.00 -8.00 -5.72
C ALA A 174 5.23 -9.32 -5.70
N GLY A 175 4.38 -9.54 -4.71
CA GLY A 175 3.58 -10.75 -4.59
C GLY A 175 2.16 -10.50 -4.08
N LEU A 176 1.22 -11.28 -4.60
CA LEU A 176 -0.14 -11.37 -4.08
C LEU A 176 -0.35 -12.77 -3.49
N ARG A 177 -0.78 -12.82 -2.24
CA ARG A 177 -1.02 -14.08 -1.52
C ARG A 177 -2.48 -14.20 -1.14
N GLU A 178 -3.00 -15.41 -1.22
CA GLU A 178 -4.31 -15.74 -0.67
C GLU A 178 -4.26 -15.63 0.86
N ARG A 179 -5.07 -14.74 1.40
CA ARG A 179 -5.05 -14.38 2.82
C ARG A 179 -5.26 -15.59 3.72
N GLY A 180 -4.41 -15.73 4.74
CA GLY A 180 -4.46 -16.83 5.71
C GLY A 180 -3.88 -18.15 5.19
N THR A 181 -3.19 -18.13 4.05
CA THR A 181 -2.49 -19.28 3.47
C THR A 181 -1.06 -18.92 3.10
N ASP A 182 -0.26 -19.92 2.70
CA ASP A 182 1.08 -19.71 2.13
C ASP A 182 1.05 -19.60 0.58
N ASN A 183 -0.14 -19.59 -0.03
CA ASN A 183 -0.33 -19.60 -1.48
C ASN A 183 -0.09 -18.21 -2.09
N ILE A 184 1.13 -17.94 -2.56
CA ILE A 184 1.45 -16.78 -3.40
C ILE A 184 1.03 -17.12 -4.82
N TYR A 185 -0.15 -16.63 -5.25
CA TYR A 185 -0.73 -16.97 -6.55
C TYR A 185 -0.27 -16.07 -7.70
N TRP A 186 0.42 -14.98 -7.39
CA TRP A 186 1.03 -14.09 -8.37
C TRP A 186 2.30 -13.47 -7.78
N SER A 187 3.37 -13.45 -8.56
CA SER A 187 4.61 -12.75 -8.18
C SER A 187 5.39 -12.37 -9.43
N ILE A 188 5.97 -11.16 -9.41
CA ILE A 188 6.85 -10.65 -10.47
C ILE A 188 8.07 -9.93 -9.85
N PRO A 189 9.20 -9.86 -10.56
CA PRO A 189 10.29 -8.96 -10.19
C PRO A 189 9.82 -7.51 -10.30
N PHE A 190 10.33 -6.66 -9.41
CA PHE A 190 10.17 -5.22 -9.49
C PHE A 190 11.34 -4.63 -10.29
N ASP A 191 11.25 -4.79 -11.60
CA ASP A 191 12.22 -4.29 -12.57
C ASP A 191 11.90 -2.87 -13.06
N GLU A 192 12.70 -2.35 -13.98
CA GLU A 192 12.53 -1.01 -14.55
C GLU A 192 11.17 -0.81 -15.23
N GLN A 193 10.61 -1.86 -15.85
CA GLN A 193 9.30 -1.79 -16.47
C GLN A 193 8.21 -1.65 -15.41
N ALA A 194 8.21 -2.52 -14.39
CA ALA A 194 7.26 -2.48 -13.28
C ALA A 194 7.34 -1.14 -12.52
N GLU A 195 8.56 -0.62 -12.33
CA GLU A 195 8.78 0.68 -11.72
C GLU A 195 8.19 1.81 -12.57
N SER A 196 8.47 1.84 -13.87
CA SER A 196 7.94 2.85 -14.78
C SER A 196 6.41 2.86 -14.81
N GLU A 197 5.79 1.67 -14.83
CA GLU A 197 4.34 1.54 -14.81
C GLU A 197 3.72 2.11 -13.53
N ILE A 198 4.29 1.81 -12.35
CA ILE A 198 3.74 2.32 -11.10
C ILE A 198 4.04 3.79 -10.88
N VAL A 199 5.19 4.31 -11.33
CA VAL A 199 5.51 5.74 -11.30
C VAL A 199 4.47 6.53 -12.09
N ALA A 200 4.07 6.08 -13.28
CA ALA A 200 3.02 6.73 -14.06
C ALA A 200 1.67 6.80 -13.32
N VAL A 201 1.33 5.76 -12.54
CA VAL A 201 0.11 5.74 -11.71
C VAL A 201 0.22 6.71 -10.54
N VAL A 202 1.37 6.78 -9.88
CA VAL A 202 1.64 7.73 -8.79
C VAL A 202 1.60 9.16 -9.28
N ASP A 203 2.21 9.46 -10.43
CA ASP A 203 2.18 10.79 -11.06
C ASP A 203 0.75 11.21 -11.42
N ARG A 204 -0.05 10.27 -11.96
CA ARG A 204 -1.46 10.53 -12.23
C ARG A 204 -2.22 10.89 -10.95
N MET A 205 -1.96 10.17 -9.85
CA MET A 205 -2.57 10.49 -8.56
C MET A 205 -2.20 11.90 -8.10
N HIS A 206 -0.92 12.29 -8.19
CA HIS A 206 -0.50 13.66 -7.83
C HIS A 206 -1.19 14.73 -8.67
N LYS A 207 -1.31 14.52 -9.99
CA LYS A 207 -2.06 15.45 -10.88
C LYS A 207 -3.52 15.60 -10.45
N LEU A 208 -4.18 14.51 -10.06
CA LEU A 208 -5.56 14.54 -9.53
C LEU A 208 -5.64 15.29 -8.20
N LEU A 209 -4.71 15.03 -7.28
CA LEU A 209 -4.65 15.69 -5.97
C LEU A 209 -4.37 17.19 -6.08
N ASN A 210 -3.53 17.58 -7.04
CA ASN A 210 -3.21 18.98 -7.34
C ASN A 210 -4.29 19.68 -8.19
N LYS A 211 -5.36 18.96 -8.59
CA LYS A 211 -6.44 19.49 -9.44
C LYS A 211 -5.94 19.92 -10.86
N GLU A 212 -4.86 19.31 -11.33
CA GLU A 212 -4.31 19.53 -12.69
C GLU A 212 -5.12 18.79 -13.76
N ILE A 213 -5.76 17.69 -13.38
CA ILE A 213 -6.65 16.89 -14.22
C ILE A 213 -7.90 16.50 -13.45
N ASP A 214 -8.97 16.15 -14.17
CA ASP A 214 -10.23 15.71 -13.60
C ASP A 214 -10.24 14.21 -13.25
N PHE A 215 -11.01 13.85 -12.22
CA PHE A 215 -11.27 12.45 -11.86
C PHE A 215 -12.20 11.80 -12.85
N ASN A 216 -11.77 10.70 -13.46
CA ASN A 216 -12.58 9.90 -14.36
C ASN A 216 -13.46 8.89 -13.60
N SER A 217 -14.69 8.68 -14.08
CA SER A 217 -15.50 7.54 -13.65
C SER A 217 -15.17 6.32 -14.50
N THR A 218 -15.36 5.11 -13.94
CA THR A 218 -15.31 3.88 -14.72
C THR A 218 -16.46 3.80 -15.71
N ASP A 219 -16.22 3.21 -16.88
CA ASP A 219 -17.29 2.89 -17.86
C ASP A 219 -17.87 1.49 -17.64
N ASN A 220 -17.40 0.74 -16.64
CA ASN A 220 -17.87 -0.60 -16.34
C ASN A 220 -19.07 -0.58 -15.36
N PRO A 221 -20.30 -0.90 -15.82
CA PRO A 221 -21.50 -0.88 -14.97
C PRO A 221 -21.44 -1.92 -13.85
N ASN A 222 -20.72 -3.05 -14.03
CA ASN A 222 -20.53 -4.04 -12.98
C ASN A 222 -19.67 -3.52 -11.82
N LYS A 223 -18.70 -2.64 -12.10
CA LYS A 223 -17.99 -1.93 -11.04
C LYS A 223 -18.92 -0.95 -10.33
N CYS A 224 -19.75 -0.23 -11.06
CA CYS A 224 -20.71 0.72 -10.49
C CYS A 224 -21.74 0.01 -9.60
N SER A 225 -22.31 -1.13 -10.02
CA SER A 225 -23.31 -1.86 -9.22
C SER A 225 -22.77 -2.36 -7.87
N LYS A 226 -21.48 -2.70 -7.81
CA LYS A 226 -20.79 -3.17 -6.59
C LYS A 226 -20.11 -2.02 -5.80
N CYS A 227 -20.17 -0.79 -6.29
CA CYS A 227 -19.55 0.36 -5.67
C CYS A 227 -20.32 0.80 -4.43
N ARG A 228 -19.63 0.98 -3.30
CA ARG A 228 -20.28 1.48 -2.06
C ARG A 228 -20.87 2.88 -2.19
N PHE A 229 -20.42 3.67 -3.18
CA PHE A 229 -20.94 5.01 -3.48
C PHE A 229 -22.03 5.01 -4.56
N ASN A 230 -22.52 3.86 -5.00
CA ASN A 230 -23.49 3.74 -6.10
C ASN A 230 -24.69 4.71 -5.95
N PHE A 231 -25.25 4.78 -4.75
CA PHE A 231 -26.43 5.63 -4.46
C PHE A 231 -26.15 7.13 -4.37
N LEU A 232 -24.88 7.51 -4.22
CA LEU A 232 -24.45 8.91 -4.07
C LEU A 232 -23.73 9.41 -5.33
N CYS A 233 -23.44 8.51 -6.29
CA CYS A 233 -22.63 8.80 -7.47
C CYS A 233 -23.50 9.34 -8.60
N ASP A 234 -23.22 10.57 -9.01
CA ASP A 234 -23.86 11.24 -10.16
C ASP A 234 -23.32 10.79 -11.53
N ARG A 235 -22.19 10.04 -11.54
CA ARG A 235 -21.53 9.47 -12.74
C ARG A 235 -21.69 7.96 -12.85
N ARG A 236 -22.61 7.35 -12.11
CA ARG A 236 -22.80 5.90 -12.19
C ARG A 236 -23.26 5.47 -13.58
N LYS A 237 -22.74 4.32 -14.04
CA LYS A 237 -23.23 3.65 -15.25
C LYS A 237 -24.29 2.63 -14.86
N SER A 238 -25.39 2.62 -15.59
CA SER A 238 -26.45 1.60 -15.52
C SER A 238 -26.25 0.57 -16.62
N ASN A 239 -26.66 -0.68 -16.37
CA ASN A 239 -26.81 -1.69 -17.42
C ASN A 239 -27.97 -1.33 -18.30
#